data_a83d6eefc6c8d9717b4ab6770ba9aeb2
#
_entry.id   a83d6eefc6c8d9717b4ab6770ba9aeb2
#
_cell.length_a   1.000
_cell.length_b   1.000
_cell.length_c   1.000
_cell.angle_alpha   90.00
_cell.angle_beta   90.00
_cell.angle_gamma   90.00
#
_symmetry.space_group_name_H-M   'P 1'
#
loop_
_entity.id
_entity.type
_entity.pdbx_description
1 polymer ?
#
loop_
_entity_poly.entity_id
_entity_poly.type
_entity_poly.pdbx_seq_one_letter_code
_entity_poly.pdbx_strand_id
1 'polypeptide(L)' 'MIKCCNCEEVFETENDLSYIVEKAELIDSEWHSTDRFILQGSVPENTKTVRYEVFRGCPTCMGDEYLMEI' A
#
# COMPACT_ATOMS: atom_id res chain seq x y z
N MET A 1 19.73 -0.48 -3.25
CA MET A 1 18.97 -0.82 -2.02
C MET A 1 17.89 0.22 -1.77
N ILE A 2 16.87 -0.16 -1.07
CA ILE A 2 15.74 0.71 -0.74
C ILE A 2 15.64 0.84 0.78
N LYS A 3 15.48 2.05 1.28
CA LYS A 3 15.33 2.30 2.71
C LYS A 3 14.01 3.01 2.99
N CYS A 4 13.31 2.55 4.02
CA CYS A 4 12.16 3.27 4.55
C CYS A 4 12.64 4.28 5.59
N CYS A 5 12.54 5.56 5.29
CA CYS A 5 13.05 6.61 6.18
C CYS A 5 12.23 6.78 7.46
N ASN A 6 11.03 6.22 7.51
CA ASN A 6 10.18 6.31 8.70
C ASN A 6 10.54 5.25 9.75
N CYS A 7 10.69 4.00 9.34
CA CYS A 7 11.02 2.89 10.26
C CYS A 7 12.48 2.44 10.17
N GLU A 8 13.26 3.02 9.24
CA GLU A 8 14.67 2.71 8.98
C GLU A 8 14.94 1.30 8.48
N GLU A 9 13.93 0.58 8.03
CA GLU A 9 14.10 -0.75 7.47
C GLU A 9 14.73 -0.66 6.07
N VAL A 10 15.65 -1.58 5.77
CA VAL A 10 16.34 -1.62 4.48
C VAL A 10 15.95 -2.86 3.71
N PHE A 11 15.66 -2.70 2.43
CA PHE A 11 15.30 -3.77 1.52
C PHE A 11 16.35 -3.85 0.40
N GLU A 12 16.77 -5.05 0.03
CA GLU A 12 17.78 -5.21 -1.03
C GLU A 12 17.22 -4.83 -2.40
N THR A 13 15.97 -5.23 -2.69
CA THR A 13 15.31 -4.94 -3.96
C THR A 13 13.83 -4.65 -3.71
N GLU A 14 13.15 -4.19 -4.76
CA GLU A 14 11.69 -4.01 -4.73
C GLU A 14 10.94 -5.30 -4.40
N ASN A 15 11.53 -6.45 -4.70
CA ASN A 15 10.90 -7.74 -4.44
C ASN A 15 10.80 -8.06 -2.95
N ASP A 16 11.58 -7.39 -2.12
CA ASP A 16 11.52 -7.55 -0.67
C ASP A 16 10.44 -6.67 -0.02
N LEU A 17 9.86 -5.76 -0.79
CA LEU A 17 8.71 -4.97 -0.34
C LEU A 17 7.43 -5.81 -0.38
N SER A 18 6.48 -5.44 0.45
CA SER A 18 5.19 -6.12 0.48
C SER A 18 4.22 -5.49 -0.50
N TYR A 19 3.26 -6.28 -0.97
CA TYR A 19 2.12 -5.76 -1.70
C TYR A 19 1.11 -5.23 -0.69
N ILE A 20 0.77 -3.96 -0.82
CA ILE A 20 -0.16 -3.28 0.07
C ILE A 20 -1.39 -2.93 -0.73
N VAL A 21 -2.56 -3.20 -0.15
CA VAL A 21 -3.84 -2.87 -0.76
C VAL A 21 -4.41 -1.65 -0.05
N GLU A 22 -4.76 -0.64 -0.82
CA GLU A 22 -5.47 0.52 -0.32
C GLU A 22 -6.93 0.43 -0.72
N LYS A 23 -7.81 0.46 0.26
CA LYS A 23 -9.25 0.46 0.05
C LYS A 23 -9.76 1.90 0.08
N ALA A 24 -10.54 2.26 -0.90
CA ALA A 24 -11.22 3.55 -0.96
C ALA A 24 -12.71 3.36 -1.12
N GLU A 25 -13.48 4.17 -0.46
CA GLU A 25 -14.94 4.13 -0.51
C GLU A 25 -15.49 5.46 -1.00
N LEU A 26 -16.57 5.38 -1.80
CA LEU A 26 -17.26 6.55 -2.29
C LEU A 26 -18.23 7.05 -1.21
N ILE A 27 -17.95 8.23 -0.66
CA ILE A 27 -18.76 8.84 0.39
C ILE A 27 -19.08 10.26 -0.07
N ASP A 28 -20.36 10.61 -0.12
CA ASP A 28 -20.83 11.94 -0.56
C ASP A 28 -20.21 12.39 -1.89
N SER A 29 -20.16 11.49 -2.86
CA SER A 29 -19.61 11.72 -4.21
C SER A 29 -18.10 11.95 -4.24
N GLU A 30 -17.39 11.65 -3.15
CA GLU A 30 -15.93 11.73 -3.08
C GLU A 30 -15.33 10.41 -2.65
N TRP A 31 -14.16 10.09 -3.20
CA TRP A 31 -13.41 8.89 -2.81
C TRP A 31 -12.53 9.17 -1.60
N HIS A 32 -12.70 8.35 -0.57
CA HIS A 32 -11.89 8.44 0.65
C HIS A 32 -11.16 7.13 0.89
N SER A 33 -9.89 7.21 1.19
CA SER A 33 -9.12 6.06 1.62
C SER A 33 -9.58 5.67 3.03
N THR A 34 -10.09 4.43 3.18
CA THR A 34 -10.67 3.97 4.44
C THR A 34 -9.86 2.89 5.12
N ASP A 35 -8.99 2.20 4.40
CA ASP A 35 -8.19 1.12 4.98
C ASP A 35 -6.96 0.84 4.13
N ARG A 36 -5.94 0.26 4.75
CA ARG A 36 -4.77 -0.32 4.09
C ARG A 36 -4.43 -1.64 4.76
N PHE A 37 -4.09 -2.64 3.97
CA PHE A 37 -3.69 -3.95 4.50
C PHE A 37 -2.71 -4.63 3.57
N ILE A 38 -1.98 -5.59 4.11
CA ILE A 38 -1.05 -6.39 3.31
C ILE A 38 -1.84 -7.43 2.53
N LEU A 39 -1.58 -7.53 1.24
CA LEU A 39 -2.27 -8.46 0.35
C LEU A 39 -2.01 -9.89 0.78
N GLN A 40 -3.07 -10.64 0.98
CA GLN A 40 -3.04 -12.07 1.23
C GLN A 40 -4.03 -12.72 0.27
N GLY A 41 -3.50 -13.45 -0.70
CA GLY A 41 -4.34 -14.06 -1.73
C GLY A 41 -4.70 -13.10 -2.84
N SER A 42 -5.97 -13.08 -3.22
CA SER A 42 -6.45 -12.27 -4.33
C SER A 42 -6.90 -10.89 -3.89
N VAL A 43 -6.74 -9.91 -4.78
CA VAL A 43 -7.28 -8.57 -4.57
C VAL A 43 -8.81 -8.63 -4.65
N PRO A 44 -9.53 -8.06 -3.69
CA PRO A 44 -10.98 -7.98 -3.78
C PRO A 44 -11.44 -7.22 -5.02
N GLU A 45 -12.61 -7.56 -5.53
CA GLU A 45 -13.14 -6.90 -6.72
C GLU A 45 -13.65 -5.50 -6.41
N ASN A 46 -13.41 -4.58 -7.36
CA ASN A 46 -13.95 -3.24 -7.27
C ASN A 46 -15.46 -3.26 -7.51
N THR A 47 -16.16 -2.39 -6.79
CA THR A 47 -17.59 -2.16 -6.98
C THR A 47 -17.82 -0.70 -7.37
N LYS A 48 -19.08 -0.29 -7.48
CA LYS A 48 -19.41 1.10 -7.81
C LYS A 48 -19.01 2.07 -6.70
N THR A 49 -18.92 1.59 -5.47
CA THR A 49 -18.67 2.43 -4.30
C THR A 49 -17.41 2.07 -3.54
N VAL A 50 -16.72 1.00 -3.93
CA VAL A 50 -15.49 0.55 -3.27
C VAL A 50 -14.44 0.23 -4.32
N ARG A 51 -13.25 0.77 -4.13
CA ARG A 51 -12.09 0.51 -5.00
C ARG A 51 -10.90 0.01 -4.20
N TYR A 52 -10.11 -0.84 -4.84
CA TYR A 52 -8.89 -1.38 -4.26
C TYR A 52 -7.73 -1.09 -5.22
N GLU A 53 -6.65 -0.54 -4.69
CA GLU A 53 -5.40 -0.35 -5.43
C GLU A 53 -4.29 -1.12 -4.75
N VAL A 54 -3.43 -1.73 -5.55
CA VAL A 54 -2.29 -2.50 -5.04
C VAL A 54 -1.01 -1.77 -5.41
N PHE A 55 -0.13 -1.61 -4.44
CA PHE A 55 1.18 -1.02 -4.65
C PHE A 55 2.21 -1.73 -3.77
N ARG A 56 3.48 -1.54 -4.07
CA ARG A 56 4.55 -2.07 -3.23
C ARG A 56 4.99 -1.03 -2.22
N GLY A 57 5.16 -1.47 -0.97
CA GLY A 57 5.55 -0.56 0.08
C GLY A 57 6.17 -1.26 1.28
N CYS A 58 6.56 -0.46 2.26
CA CYS A 58 7.09 -0.96 3.51
C CYS A 58 5.96 -1.62 4.32
N PRO A 59 6.11 -2.90 4.71
CA PRO A 59 5.05 -3.60 5.45
C PRO A 59 4.83 -3.05 6.85
N THR A 60 5.85 -2.44 7.44
CA THR A 60 5.75 -1.85 8.78
C THR A 60 5.00 -0.53 8.75
N CYS A 61 5.27 0.30 7.75
CA CYS A 61 4.65 1.63 7.64
C CYS A 61 3.36 1.61 6.81
N MET A 62 3.07 0.49 6.14
CA MET A 62 1.90 0.31 5.28
C MET A 62 1.82 1.36 4.18
N GLY A 63 2.97 1.71 3.60
CA GLY A 63 3.00 2.72 2.56
C GLY A 63 4.35 2.80 1.86
N ASP A 64 4.42 3.64 0.84
CA ASP A 64 5.62 3.86 0.04
C ASP A 64 6.15 5.30 0.13
N GLU A 65 5.51 6.13 0.94
CA GLU A 65 5.82 7.56 1.05
C GLU A 65 7.23 7.83 1.57
N TYR A 66 7.75 6.92 2.36
CA TYR A 66 9.06 7.07 2.99
C TYR A 66 10.16 6.24 2.35
N LEU A 67 9.86 5.57 1.25
CA LEU A 67 10.85 4.75 0.54
C LEU A 67 11.77 5.64 -0.29
N MET A 68 13.06 5.37 -0.18
CA MET A 68 14.06 6.03 -1.01
C MET A 68 15.14 5.04 -1.42
N GLU A 69 15.73 5.27 -2.56
CA GLU A 69 16.84 4.46 -3.04
C GLU A 69 18.16 4.97 -2.47
N ILE A 70 18.97 4.05 -1.95
CA ILE A 70 20.26 4.35 -1.35
C ILE A 70 21.40 3.57 -2.01
#